data_da24901177b6cbb87e3fa7b565d80773
#
_entry.id   da24901177b6cbb87e3fa7b565d80773
#
_cell.length_a   1.000
_cell.length_b   1.000
_cell.length_c   1.000
_cell.angle_alpha   90.00
_cell.angle_beta   90.00
_cell.angle_gamma   90.00
#
_symmetry.space_group_name_H-M   'P 1'
#
loop_
_entity.id
_entity.type
_entity.pdbx_description
1 polymer ?
#
loop_
_entity_poly.entity_id
_entity_poly.type
_entity_poly.pdbx_seq_one_letter_code
_entity_poly.pdbx_strand_id
1 'polypeptide(L)'
;MHELSIAQDIVATVTRHLPPENRAPVRWVKLSVGVHNHLASDSLRFCFEAASEGTALEGAKLDIDETVGDEIRVVEFELDDRRY
;
A
#
# COMPACT_ATOMS: atom_id res chain seq x y z
N MET A 1 -12.80 9.69 -8.19
CA MET A 1 -11.57 9.22 -7.52
C MET A 1 -11.05 7.99 -8.25
N HIS A 2 -9.78 7.99 -8.54
CA HIS A 2 -9.19 6.92 -9.35
C HIS A 2 -8.37 6.00 -8.45
N GLU A 3 -8.97 4.91 -8.02
CA GLU A 3 -8.33 3.97 -7.11
C GLU A 3 -7.02 3.42 -7.67
N LEU A 4 -6.94 3.24 -8.99
CA LEU A 4 -5.70 2.74 -9.59
C LEU A 4 -4.55 3.73 -9.41
N SER A 5 -4.79 5.02 -9.63
CA SER A 5 -3.76 6.03 -9.42
C SER A 5 -3.30 6.06 -7.96
N ILE A 6 -4.25 5.94 -7.04
CA ILE A 6 -3.94 5.90 -5.61
C ILE A 6 -3.10 4.67 -5.29
N ALA A 7 -3.48 3.51 -5.84
CA ALA A 7 -2.73 2.28 -5.63
C ALA A 7 -1.31 2.40 -6.15
N GLN A 8 -1.14 2.99 -7.34
CA GLN A 8 0.19 3.21 -7.92
C GLN A 8 1.02 4.15 -7.05
N ASP A 9 0.40 5.19 -6.50
CA ASP A 9 1.09 6.12 -5.60
C ASP A 9 1.53 5.42 -4.32
N ILE A 10 0.71 4.52 -3.78
CA ILE A 10 1.05 3.75 -2.59
C ILE A 10 2.28 2.89 -2.87
N VAL A 11 2.27 2.16 -3.99
CA VAL A 11 3.39 1.30 -4.36
C VAL A 11 4.67 2.13 -4.52
N ALA A 12 4.57 3.27 -5.20
CA ALA A 12 5.71 4.16 -5.42
C ALA A 12 6.25 4.71 -4.09
N THR A 13 5.34 5.10 -3.19
CA THR A 13 5.71 5.65 -1.90
C THR A 13 6.48 4.64 -1.06
N VAL A 14 5.96 3.42 -0.96
CA VAL A 14 6.63 2.37 -0.20
C VAL A 14 7.98 2.03 -0.83
N THR A 15 8.00 1.91 -2.15
CA THR A 15 9.23 1.57 -2.87
C THR A 15 10.34 2.60 -2.61
N ARG A 16 9.98 3.88 -2.56
CA ARG A 16 10.97 4.95 -2.28
C ARG A 16 11.59 4.82 -0.90
N HIS A 17 10.89 4.19 0.05
CA HIS A 17 11.37 4.03 1.41
C HIS A 17 12.10 2.73 1.64
N LEU A 18 12.19 1.87 0.63
CA LEU A 18 12.93 0.61 0.75
C LEU A 18 14.42 0.88 0.52
N PRO A 19 15.31 0.18 1.26
CA PRO A 19 16.74 0.29 0.97
C PRO A 19 17.03 -0.15 -0.46
N PRO A 20 18.00 0.47 -1.14
CA PRO A 20 18.30 0.09 -2.52
C PRO A 20 18.67 -1.38 -2.70
N GLU A 21 19.28 -1.97 -1.68
CA GLU A 21 19.70 -3.38 -1.72
C GLU A 21 18.63 -4.34 -1.22
N ASN A 22 17.43 -3.84 -0.95
CA ASN A 22 16.38 -4.69 -0.39
C ASN A 22 16.02 -5.84 -1.33
N ARG A 23 15.95 -7.04 -0.76
CA ARG A 23 15.53 -8.25 -1.46
C ARG A 23 14.29 -8.86 -0.83
N ALA A 24 13.87 -8.35 0.32
CA ALA A 24 12.73 -8.90 1.05
C ALA A 24 11.42 -8.34 0.50
N PRO A 25 10.37 -9.19 0.37
CA PRO A 25 9.06 -8.68 -0.02
C PRO A 25 8.41 -7.92 1.13
N VAL A 26 7.48 -7.04 0.77
CA VAL A 26 6.67 -6.33 1.76
C VAL A 26 5.52 -7.24 2.15
N ARG A 27 5.30 -7.42 3.45
CA ARG A 27 4.23 -8.29 3.95
C ARG A 27 2.88 -7.59 3.97
N TRP A 28 2.86 -6.36 4.43
CA TRP A 28 1.63 -5.58 4.50
C TRP A 28 1.97 -4.09 4.48
N VAL A 29 0.98 -3.31 4.09
CA VAL A 29 1.06 -1.85 4.09
C VAL A 29 -0.16 -1.34 4.83
N LYS A 30 0.07 -0.47 5.81
CA LYS A 30 -1.02 0.14 6.58
C LYS A 30 -1.31 1.52 6.03
N LEU A 31 -2.58 1.75 5.72
CA LEU A 31 -3.06 3.05 5.24
C LEU A 31 -3.98 3.68 6.26
N SER A 32 -3.92 4.99 6.35
CA SER A 32 -4.94 5.80 7.01
C SER A 32 -5.75 6.46 5.90
N VAL A 33 -7.05 6.21 5.87
CA VAL A 33 -7.95 6.72 4.82
C VAL A 33 -9.05 7.53 5.47
N GLY A 34 -9.18 8.79 5.08
CA GLY A 34 -10.23 9.64 5.59
C GLY A 34 -11.59 9.21 5.06
N VAL A 35 -12.58 9.12 5.95
CA VAL A 35 -13.92 8.64 5.57
C VAL A 35 -14.62 9.54 4.56
N HIS A 36 -14.21 10.81 4.48
CA HIS A 36 -14.80 11.75 3.52
C HIS A 36 -14.22 11.63 2.12
N ASN A 37 -13.26 10.74 1.93
CA ASN A 37 -12.62 10.56 0.62
C ASN A 37 -13.52 9.83 -0.37
N HIS A 38 -14.52 9.11 0.10
CA HIS A 38 -15.44 8.31 -0.72
C HIS A 38 -14.72 7.22 -1.52
N LEU A 39 -13.64 6.72 -0.96
CA LEU A 39 -12.85 5.70 -1.60
C LEU A 39 -13.47 4.32 -1.35
N ALA A 40 -13.64 3.54 -2.42
CA ALA A 40 -14.15 2.18 -2.29
C ALA A 40 -13.00 1.25 -1.91
N SER A 41 -13.02 0.75 -0.68
CA SER A 41 -11.94 -0.08 -0.15
C SER A 41 -11.69 -1.33 -0.99
N ASP A 42 -12.75 -1.99 -1.43
CA ASP A 42 -12.59 -3.21 -2.24
C ASP A 42 -11.94 -2.90 -3.59
N SER A 43 -12.34 -1.80 -4.22
CA SER A 43 -11.72 -1.36 -5.46
C SER A 43 -10.26 -1.02 -5.26
N LEU A 44 -9.95 -0.35 -4.14
CA LEU A 44 -8.57 0.01 -3.85
C LEU A 44 -7.72 -1.24 -3.65
N ARG A 45 -8.23 -2.25 -2.93
CA ARG A 45 -7.50 -3.50 -2.73
C ARG A 45 -7.24 -4.21 -4.05
N PHE A 46 -8.23 -4.24 -4.93
CA PHE A 46 -8.09 -4.85 -6.23
C PHE A 46 -7.03 -4.13 -7.07
N CYS A 47 -7.10 -2.80 -7.10
CA CYS A 47 -6.14 -1.98 -7.85
C CYS A 47 -4.74 -2.10 -7.26
N PHE A 48 -4.64 -2.20 -5.93
CA PHE A 48 -3.35 -2.37 -5.28
C PHE A 48 -2.72 -3.71 -5.67
N GLU A 49 -3.51 -4.77 -5.71
CA GLU A 49 -3.01 -6.07 -6.14
C GLU A 49 -2.43 -5.99 -7.55
N ALA A 50 -3.16 -5.35 -8.46
CA ALA A 50 -2.70 -5.20 -9.84
C ALA A 50 -1.43 -4.33 -9.92
N ALA A 51 -1.41 -3.21 -9.20
CA ALA A 51 -0.28 -2.28 -9.23
C ALA A 51 0.97 -2.88 -8.60
N SER A 52 0.80 -3.86 -7.71
CA SER A 52 1.91 -4.47 -6.97
C SER A 52 2.62 -5.56 -7.74
N GLU A 53 2.02 -6.07 -8.81
CA GLU A 53 2.61 -7.17 -9.57
C GLU A 53 4.01 -6.80 -10.06
N GLY A 54 4.96 -7.71 -9.87
CA GLY A 54 6.33 -7.51 -10.29
C GLY A 54 7.13 -6.57 -9.40
N THR A 55 6.57 -6.12 -8.28
CA THR A 55 7.28 -5.25 -7.34
C THR A 55 7.50 -5.97 -6.01
N ALA A 56 8.22 -5.34 -5.11
CA ALA A 56 8.43 -5.88 -3.76
C ALA A 56 7.14 -5.97 -2.97
N LEU A 57 6.08 -5.31 -3.42
CA LEU A 57 4.78 -5.32 -2.75
C LEU A 57 3.84 -6.40 -3.27
N GLU A 58 4.27 -7.20 -4.23
CA GLU A 58 3.43 -8.28 -4.75
C GLU A 58 3.04 -9.23 -3.63
N GLY A 59 1.75 -9.48 -3.49
CA GLY A 59 1.24 -10.35 -2.42
C GLY A 59 1.09 -9.68 -1.07
N ALA A 60 1.48 -8.41 -0.94
CA ALA A 60 1.33 -7.67 0.32
C ALA A 60 -0.14 -7.44 0.62
N LYS A 61 -0.48 -7.46 1.91
CA LYS A 61 -1.83 -7.13 2.36
C LYS A 61 -1.95 -5.63 2.58
N LEU A 62 -3.10 -5.10 2.22
CA LEU A 62 -3.40 -3.68 2.44
C LEU A 62 -4.31 -3.59 3.66
N ASP A 63 -3.80 -2.98 4.72
CA ASP A 63 -4.54 -2.78 5.97
C ASP A 63 -5.04 -1.34 5.99
N ILE A 64 -6.35 -1.17 5.93
CA ILE A 64 -6.96 0.14 5.80
C ILE A 64 -7.62 0.53 7.12
N ASP A 65 -7.11 1.62 7.72
CA ASP A 65 -7.72 2.23 8.90
C ASP A 65 -8.50 3.46 8.45
N GLU A 66 -9.76 3.54 8.82
CA GLU A 66 -10.57 4.72 8.52
C GLU A 66 -10.40 5.76 9.61
N THR A 67 -10.25 7.01 9.18
CA THR A 67 -10.09 8.12 10.09
C THR A 67 -11.01 9.26 9.66
N VAL A 68 -11.08 10.29 10.50
CA VAL A 68 -11.82 11.51 10.16
C VAL A 68 -11.01 12.29 9.13
N GLY A 69 -11.69 12.90 8.15
CA GLY A 69 -11.03 13.72 7.15
C GLY A 69 -11.08 13.11 5.77
N ASP A 70 -10.21 13.59 4.89
CA ASP A 70 -10.19 13.18 3.49
C ASP A 70 -8.80 12.80 3.00
N GLU A 71 -7.82 12.67 3.90
CA GLU A 71 -6.46 12.31 3.53
C GLU A 71 -6.29 10.80 3.37
N ILE A 72 -5.38 10.44 2.48
CA ILE A 72 -4.91 9.05 2.34
C ILE A 72 -3.42 9.07 2.62
N ARG A 73 -2.97 8.26 3.58
CA ARG A 73 -1.58 8.22 3.98
C ARG A 73 -1.10 6.80 4.21
N VAL A 74 0.12 6.53 3.74
CA VAL A 74 0.83 5.32 4.16
C VAL A 74 1.38 5.59 5.55
N VAL A 75 0.94 4.81 6.53
CA VAL A 75 1.37 4.97 7.91
C VAL A 75 2.63 4.17 8.18
N GLU A 76 2.63 2.91 7.77
CA GLU A 76 3.78 2.03 7.95
C GLU A 76 3.65 0.80 7.07
N PHE A 77 4.74 0.08 6.93
CA PHE A 77 4.73 -1.20 6.23
C PHE A 77 5.76 -2.11 6.89
N GLU A 78 5.66 -3.41 6.62
CA GLU A 78 6.56 -4.38 7.20
C GLU A 78 7.17 -5.25 6.10
N LEU A 79 8.46 -5.48 6.21
CA LEU A 79 9.17 -6.38 5.31
C LEU A 79 9.12 -7.80 5.86
N ASP A 80 9.06 -8.76 4.95
CA ASP A 80 9.18 -10.17 5.31
C ASP A 80 10.67 -10.48 5.40
N ASP A 81 11.23 -10.26 6.57
CA ASP A 81 12.66 -10.34 6.82
C ASP A 81 13.06 -11.71 7.37
N ARG A 82 12.62 -12.75 6.71
CA ARG A 82 12.99 -14.10 7.13
C ARG A 82 14.44 -14.40 6.82
N ARG A 83 15.07 -15.04 7.77
CA ARG A 83 16.47 -15.42 7.65
C ARG A 83 16.60 -16.94 7.65
N TYR A 84 17.50 -17.44 6.86
CA TYR A 84 17.78 -18.86 6.78
C TYR A 84 19.24 -19.12 7.04
#